data_a88b681148bcddc332a90e178a5e8381
#
_entry.id   a88b681148bcddc332a90e178a5e8381
#
_cell.length_a   1.000
_cell.length_b   1.000
_cell.length_c   1.000
_cell.angle_alpha   90.00
_cell.angle_beta   90.00
_cell.angle_gamma   90.00
#
_symmetry.space_group_name_H-M   'P 1'
#
loop_
_entity.id
_entity.type
_entity.pdbx_description
1 polymer ?
#
loop_
_entity_poly.entity_id
_entity_poly.type
_entity_poly.pdbx_seq_one_letter_code
_entity_poly.pdbx_strand_id
1 'polypeptide(L)'
;MGMICFDLDNTLVDSDKLHVLAFQKAFKNYKLPKVKDNVIIELLGLTGNVLVKTIFPHLSDEKARGVVEEHNKYSVKYAKKFIRAFPWVKQVLKELKKDHQLGVVSNCVHKEILSILKAAGIDVKLFDIIVGDDEVRHGKPWPDEILKAEKLAHHNADYMVGDSPYDIMAGKKAKCKTIAVLTGDYSRKRLKEEKPDYIIKNLKKLPEVLKNG
;
A
#
# COMPACT_ATOMS: atom_id res chain seq x y z
N MET A 1 -13.75 -2.15 20.36
CA MET A 1 -12.36 -1.94 19.90
C MET A 1 -12.45 -1.90 18.39
N GLY A 2 -12.10 -0.80 17.75
CA GLY A 2 -12.25 -0.62 16.30
C GLY A 2 -11.07 -1.20 15.54
N MET A 3 -11.25 -1.43 14.22
CA MET A 3 -10.17 -1.90 13.32
C MET A 3 -9.78 -0.82 12.33
N ILE A 4 -8.49 -0.59 12.18
CA ILE A 4 -7.92 0.37 11.21
C ILE A 4 -7.04 -0.40 10.24
N CYS A 5 -7.40 -0.36 8.95
CA CYS A 5 -6.57 -0.88 7.86
C CYS A 5 -5.68 0.23 7.31
N PHE A 6 -4.39 -0.07 7.16
CA PHE A 6 -3.40 0.81 6.57
C PHE A 6 -2.91 0.22 5.25
N ASP A 7 -2.77 1.06 4.26
CA ASP A 7 -1.86 0.78 3.19
C ASP A 7 -0.40 0.87 3.68
N LEU A 8 0.53 0.28 2.91
CA LEU A 8 1.94 0.21 3.27
C LEU A 8 2.77 1.32 2.60
N ASP A 9 2.80 1.28 1.27
CA ASP A 9 3.68 2.09 0.45
C ASP A 9 3.21 3.54 0.42
N ASN A 10 4.13 4.48 0.62
CA ASN A 10 3.82 5.91 0.73
C ASN A 10 2.78 6.29 1.81
N THR A 11 2.29 5.32 2.56
CA THR A 11 1.42 5.52 3.74
C THR A 11 2.20 5.33 5.05
N LEU A 12 2.80 4.17 5.25
CA LEU A 12 3.64 3.85 6.42
C LEU A 12 5.12 4.09 6.14
N VAL A 13 5.55 3.90 4.90
CA VAL A 13 6.95 3.95 4.48
C VAL A 13 7.11 4.77 3.20
N ASP A 14 8.27 5.41 3.05
CA ASP A 14 8.75 5.98 1.78
C ASP A 14 9.36 4.84 0.95
N SER A 15 8.73 4.50 -0.18
CA SER A 15 9.07 3.30 -0.97
C SER A 15 9.26 3.54 -2.47
N ASP A 16 9.03 4.74 -3.01
CA ASP A 16 9.12 5.02 -4.45
C ASP A 16 10.45 4.59 -5.05
N LYS A 17 11.55 4.98 -4.43
CA LYS A 17 12.89 4.60 -4.88
C LYS A 17 13.08 3.10 -5.00
N LEU A 18 12.49 2.33 -4.07
CA LEU A 18 12.59 0.88 -4.08
C LEU A 18 11.86 0.31 -5.28
N HIS A 19 10.58 0.67 -5.44
CA HIS A 19 9.74 0.11 -6.49
C HIS A 19 10.19 0.53 -7.88
N VAL A 20 10.56 1.80 -8.09
CA VAL A 20 11.13 2.28 -9.36
C VAL A 20 12.38 1.47 -9.72
N LEU A 21 13.34 1.32 -8.80
CA LEU A 21 14.54 0.53 -9.05
C LEU A 21 14.21 -0.93 -9.36
N ALA A 22 13.29 -1.54 -8.62
CA ALA A 22 12.92 -2.93 -8.78
C ALA A 22 12.26 -3.18 -10.16
N PHE A 23 11.31 -2.31 -10.56
CA PHE A 23 10.71 -2.39 -11.90
C PHE A 23 11.72 -2.13 -13.01
N GLN A 24 12.59 -1.13 -12.90
CA GLN A 24 13.64 -0.86 -13.90
C GLN A 24 14.56 -2.10 -14.11
N LYS A 25 14.90 -2.79 -13.02
CA LYS A 25 15.70 -4.01 -13.10
C LYS A 25 14.91 -5.16 -13.72
N ALA A 26 13.64 -5.33 -13.34
CA ALA A 26 12.77 -6.36 -13.91
C ALA A 26 12.58 -6.12 -15.42
N PHE A 27 12.29 -4.89 -15.85
CA PHE A 27 12.16 -4.53 -17.27
C PHE A 27 13.45 -4.83 -18.04
N LYS A 28 14.61 -4.48 -17.49
CA LYS A 28 15.91 -4.79 -18.11
C LYS A 28 16.11 -6.30 -18.28
N ASN A 29 15.81 -7.11 -17.27
CA ASN A 29 15.98 -8.57 -17.33
C ASN A 29 15.07 -9.21 -18.38
N TYR A 30 13.86 -8.66 -18.55
CA TYR A 30 12.91 -9.10 -19.59
C TYR A 30 13.15 -8.45 -20.94
N LYS A 31 14.27 -7.69 -21.11
CA LYS A 31 14.63 -6.98 -22.35
C LYS A 31 13.53 -6.03 -22.83
N LEU A 32 12.77 -5.46 -21.90
CA LEU A 32 11.75 -4.46 -22.19
C LEU A 32 12.37 -3.08 -22.33
N PRO A 33 11.71 -2.16 -23.07
CA PRO A 33 12.16 -0.77 -23.18
C PRO A 33 12.33 -0.08 -21.83
N LYS A 34 13.29 0.84 -21.74
CA LYS A 34 13.47 1.68 -20.56
C LYS A 34 12.26 2.61 -20.39
N VAL A 35 11.68 2.63 -19.20
CA VAL A 35 10.56 3.48 -18.82
C VAL A 35 11.09 4.64 -17.98
N LYS A 36 10.51 5.84 -18.12
CA LYS A 36 10.85 6.97 -17.25
C LYS A 36 10.34 6.71 -15.83
N ASP A 37 11.10 7.12 -14.83
CA ASP A 37 10.77 6.86 -13.42
C ASP A 37 9.40 7.46 -13.03
N ASN A 38 9.07 8.67 -13.52
CA ASN A 38 7.78 9.29 -13.25
C ASN A 38 6.58 8.47 -13.77
N VAL A 39 6.73 7.75 -14.90
CA VAL A 39 5.66 6.89 -15.43
C VAL A 39 5.41 5.70 -14.51
N ILE A 40 6.46 5.17 -13.89
CA ILE A 40 6.31 4.09 -12.89
C ILE A 40 5.64 4.67 -11.64
N ILE A 41 6.12 5.80 -11.12
CA ILE A 41 5.61 6.45 -9.91
C ILE A 41 4.11 6.76 -10.04
N GLU A 42 3.66 7.31 -11.16
CA GLU A 42 2.25 7.62 -11.42
C GLU A 42 1.32 6.38 -11.37
N LEU A 43 1.89 5.17 -11.50
CA LEU A 43 1.15 3.91 -11.49
C LEU A 43 1.35 3.12 -10.18
N LEU A 44 2.21 3.58 -9.26
CA LEU A 44 2.32 2.97 -7.94
C LEU A 44 0.98 3.06 -7.20
N GLY A 45 0.70 2.03 -6.41
CA GLY A 45 -0.61 1.83 -5.79
C GLY A 45 -1.53 0.88 -6.57
N LEU A 46 -1.28 0.65 -7.88
CA LEU A 46 -1.88 -0.45 -8.64
C LEU A 46 -1.21 -1.78 -8.29
N THR A 47 -1.91 -2.90 -8.55
CA THR A 47 -1.23 -4.21 -8.51
C THR A 47 -0.14 -4.28 -9.58
N GLY A 48 0.94 -5.00 -9.31
CA GLY A 48 2.08 -5.08 -10.23
C GLY A 48 1.69 -5.52 -11.64
N ASN A 49 0.76 -6.46 -11.77
CA ASN A 49 0.28 -6.93 -13.08
C ASN A 49 -0.44 -5.82 -13.85
N VAL A 50 -1.29 -5.04 -13.20
CA VAL A 50 -1.99 -3.91 -13.82
C VAL A 50 -1.00 -2.83 -14.25
N LEU A 51 -0.03 -2.49 -13.39
CA LEU A 51 1.03 -1.55 -13.71
C LEU A 51 1.82 -1.99 -14.96
N VAL A 52 2.30 -3.22 -14.98
CA VAL A 52 3.09 -3.75 -16.11
C VAL A 52 2.27 -3.76 -17.40
N LYS A 53 1.00 -4.18 -17.35
CA LYS A 53 0.10 -4.21 -18.53
C LYS A 53 -0.30 -2.81 -18.98
N THR A 54 -0.36 -1.83 -18.10
CA THR A 54 -0.60 -0.42 -18.46
C THR A 54 0.58 0.14 -19.24
N ILE A 55 1.80 -0.15 -18.80
CA ILE A 55 3.03 0.32 -19.50
C ILE A 55 3.26 -0.47 -20.80
N PHE A 56 3.01 -1.77 -20.77
CA PHE A 56 3.26 -2.69 -21.91
C PHE A 56 1.98 -3.48 -22.25
N PRO A 57 0.98 -2.86 -22.89
CA PRO A 57 -0.33 -3.48 -23.12
C PRO A 57 -0.29 -4.73 -23.99
N HIS A 58 0.73 -4.87 -24.87
CA HIS A 58 0.89 -6.02 -25.76
C HIS A 58 1.67 -7.18 -25.10
N LEU A 59 2.16 -7.03 -23.87
CA LEU A 59 2.87 -8.10 -23.19
C LEU A 59 1.89 -9.22 -22.81
N SER A 60 2.27 -10.49 -23.03
CA SER A 60 1.44 -11.61 -22.58
C SER A 60 1.30 -11.62 -21.06
N ASP A 61 0.20 -12.18 -20.55
CA ASP A 61 -0.05 -12.24 -19.10
C ASP A 61 1.03 -13.05 -18.36
N GLU A 62 1.54 -14.10 -18.98
CA GLU A 62 2.66 -14.89 -18.47
C GLU A 62 3.93 -14.05 -18.30
N LYS A 63 4.31 -13.28 -19.33
CA LYS A 63 5.46 -12.38 -19.25
C LYS A 63 5.25 -11.26 -18.24
N ALA A 64 4.04 -10.69 -18.19
CA ALA A 64 3.72 -9.65 -17.19
C ALA A 64 3.89 -10.18 -15.76
N ARG A 65 3.34 -11.37 -15.46
CA ARG A 65 3.55 -12.04 -14.17
C ARG A 65 5.04 -12.27 -13.87
N GLY A 66 5.81 -12.75 -14.84
CA GLY A 66 7.25 -12.95 -14.64
C GLY A 66 8.01 -11.65 -14.35
N VAL A 67 7.62 -10.52 -14.98
CA VAL A 67 8.18 -9.20 -14.66
C VAL A 67 7.86 -8.81 -13.22
N VAL A 68 6.62 -9.03 -12.77
CA VAL A 68 6.20 -8.73 -11.38
C VAL A 68 6.93 -9.61 -10.37
N GLU A 69 7.08 -10.90 -10.65
CA GLU A 69 7.87 -11.80 -9.79
C GLU A 69 9.33 -11.34 -9.66
N GLU A 70 9.91 -10.87 -10.75
CA GLU A 70 11.28 -10.34 -10.74
C GLU A 70 11.35 -9.01 -9.97
N HIS A 71 10.36 -8.12 -10.13
CA HIS A 71 10.21 -6.91 -9.32
C HIS A 71 10.18 -7.28 -7.83
N ASN A 72 9.32 -8.21 -7.41
CA ASN A 72 9.16 -8.62 -6.01
C ASN A 72 10.48 -9.17 -5.42
N LYS A 73 11.25 -9.95 -6.21
CA LYS A 73 12.59 -10.41 -5.80
C LYS A 73 13.54 -9.23 -5.54
N TYR A 74 13.55 -8.23 -6.43
CA TYR A 74 14.40 -7.06 -6.27
C TYR A 74 13.93 -6.17 -5.12
N SER A 75 12.63 -5.99 -4.93
CA SER A 75 12.07 -5.24 -3.83
C SER A 75 12.50 -5.84 -2.49
N VAL A 76 12.30 -7.12 -2.27
CA VAL A 76 12.77 -7.82 -1.06
C VAL A 76 14.29 -7.68 -0.87
N LYS A 77 15.07 -7.84 -1.95
CA LYS A 77 16.54 -7.76 -1.89
C LYS A 77 17.04 -6.38 -1.48
N TYR A 78 16.39 -5.32 -1.95
CA TYR A 78 16.86 -3.95 -1.78
C TYR A 78 16.10 -3.16 -0.70
N ALA A 79 15.06 -3.72 -0.09
CA ALA A 79 14.24 -3.06 0.93
C ALA A 79 15.10 -2.36 2.00
N LYS A 80 16.05 -3.08 2.62
CA LYS A 80 16.93 -2.53 3.68
C LYS A 80 17.71 -1.29 3.25
N LYS A 81 18.01 -1.15 1.95
CA LYS A 81 18.78 -0.03 1.43
C LYS A 81 17.92 1.22 1.24
N PHE A 82 16.71 1.05 0.75
CA PHE A 82 15.89 2.17 0.25
C PHE A 82 14.70 2.51 1.14
N ILE A 83 14.16 1.55 1.90
CA ILE A 83 12.96 1.78 2.73
C ILE A 83 13.30 2.56 4.00
N ARG A 84 12.45 3.52 4.31
CA ARG A 84 12.42 4.24 5.60
C ARG A 84 10.97 4.44 6.02
N ALA A 85 10.67 4.23 7.30
CA ALA A 85 9.38 4.64 7.84
C ALA A 85 9.27 6.17 7.80
N PHE A 86 8.08 6.68 7.46
CA PHE A 86 7.84 8.11 7.65
C PHE A 86 8.00 8.50 9.12
N PRO A 87 8.41 9.74 9.41
CA PRO A 87 8.42 10.27 10.77
C PRO A 87 7.06 10.03 11.45
N TRP A 88 7.06 9.78 12.75
CA TRP A 88 5.88 9.54 13.60
C TRP A 88 5.16 8.19 13.40
N VAL A 89 5.31 7.49 12.29
CA VAL A 89 4.57 6.24 12.03
C VAL A 89 4.68 5.27 13.19
N LYS A 90 5.90 4.98 13.65
CA LYS A 90 6.11 4.03 14.76
C LYS A 90 5.43 4.48 16.07
N GLN A 91 5.44 5.78 16.33
CA GLN A 91 4.79 6.35 17.53
C GLN A 91 3.26 6.25 17.42
N VAL A 92 2.72 6.66 16.26
CA VAL A 92 1.28 6.62 15.99
C VAL A 92 0.74 5.19 16.06
N LEU A 93 1.42 4.24 15.41
CA LEU A 93 1.00 2.83 15.44
C LEU A 93 0.99 2.27 16.88
N LYS A 94 2.00 2.59 17.70
CA LYS A 94 2.04 2.19 19.13
C LYS A 94 0.93 2.82 19.95
N GLU A 95 0.57 4.07 19.64
CA GLU A 95 -0.54 4.76 20.31
C GLU A 95 -1.88 4.09 19.94
N LEU A 96 -2.14 3.92 18.65
CA LEU A 96 -3.39 3.35 18.16
C LEU A 96 -3.59 1.88 18.58
N LYS A 97 -2.49 1.12 18.69
CA LYS A 97 -2.53 -0.28 19.11
C LYS A 97 -3.13 -0.51 20.49
N LYS A 98 -3.19 0.52 21.34
CA LYS A 98 -3.77 0.43 22.69
C LYS A 98 -5.28 0.23 22.65
N ASP A 99 -5.94 0.82 21.65
CA ASP A 99 -7.41 0.93 21.58
C ASP A 99 -8.00 0.33 20.29
N HIS A 100 -7.14 -0.05 19.32
CA HIS A 100 -7.55 -0.54 18.01
C HIS A 100 -6.82 -1.82 17.59
N GLN A 101 -7.50 -2.65 16.80
CA GLN A 101 -6.85 -3.64 15.97
C GLN A 101 -6.24 -2.92 14.75
N LEU A 102 -5.02 -3.29 14.38
CA LEU A 102 -4.33 -2.69 13.25
C LEU A 102 -4.11 -3.75 12.16
N GLY A 103 -4.49 -3.41 10.93
CA GLY A 103 -4.27 -4.23 9.75
C GLY A 103 -3.38 -3.53 8.73
N VAL A 104 -2.57 -4.28 7.99
CA VAL A 104 -1.93 -3.84 6.75
C VAL A 104 -2.63 -4.52 5.59
N VAL A 105 -3.08 -3.75 4.60
CA VAL A 105 -3.69 -4.22 3.35
C VAL A 105 -2.99 -3.55 2.16
N SER A 106 -2.30 -4.33 1.33
CA SER A 106 -1.40 -3.78 0.32
C SER A 106 -1.40 -4.59 -0.97
N ASN A 107 -1.33 -3.89 -2.11
CA ASN A 107 -1.11 -4.47 -3.44
C ASN A 107 0.30 -5.10 -3.63
N CYS A 108 1.14 -5.10 -2.60
CA CYS A 108 2.35 -5.91 -2.52
C CYS A 108 2.02 -7.35 -2.10
N VAL A 109 2.86 -8.31 -2.48
CA VAL A 109 2.72 -9.68 -1.98
C VAL A 109 3.14 -9.77 -0.50
N HIS A 110 2.54 -10.69 0.25
CA HIS A 110 2.74 -10.82 1.71
C HIS A 110 4.21 -10.81 2.14
N LYS A 111 5.04 -11.59 1.44
CA LYS A 111 6.50 -11.65 1.73
C LYS A 111 7.19 -10.31 1.57
N GLU A 112 6.78 -9.51 0.60
CA GLU A 112 7.30 -8.17 0.35
C GLU A 112 6.90 -7.22 1.47
N ILE A 113 5.64 -7.23 1.90
CA ILE A 113 5.13 -6.44 3.03
C ILE A 113 5.99 -6.68 4.27
N LEU A 114 6.22 -7.95 4.64
CA LEU A 114 7.06 -8.29 5.79
C LEU A 114 8.50 -7.78 5.66
N SER A 115 9.07 -7.87 4.46
CA SER A 115 10.42 -7.36 4.18
C SER A 115 10.51 -5.84 4.33
N ILE A 116 9.52 -5.12 3.81
CA ILE A 116 9.42 -3.66 3.87
C ILE A 116 9.24 -3.19 5.31
N LEU A 117 8.29 -3.76 6.07
CA LEU A 117 8.08 -3.44 7.49
C LEU A 117 9.36 -3.65 8.32
N LYS A 118 10.03 -4.80 8.12
CA LYS A 118 11.32 -5.08 8.79
C LYS A 118 12.40 -4.07 8.41
N ALA A 119 12.52 -3.71 7.13
CA ALA A 119 13.50 -2.74 6.64
C ALA A 119 13.24 -1.33 7.21
N ALA A 120 11.97 -0.95 7.37
CA ALA A 120 11.55 0.29 8.01
C ALA A 120 11.77 0.30 9.53
N GLY A 121 12.07 -0.87 10.12
CA GLY A 121 12.14 -1.05 11.58
C GLY A 121 10.78 -0.83 12.25
N ILE A 122 9.69 -1.18 11.56
CA ILE A 122 8.34 -1.24 12.12
C ILE A 122 8.14 -2.67 12.66
N ASP A 123 7.78 -2.77 13.94
CA ASP A 123 7.52 -4.07 14.54
C ASP A 123 6.24 -4.69 13.96
N VAL A 124 6.38 -5.82 13.31
CA VAL A 124 5.26 -6.56 12.69
C VAL A 124 4.19 -6.94 13.72
N LYS A 125 4.57 -7.13 14.99
CA LYS A 125 3.66 -7.44 16.09
C LYS A 125 2.67 -6.31 16.43
N LEU A 126 2.89 -5.11 15.89
CA LEU A 126 1.90 -4.03 16.01
C LEU A 126 0.64 -4.31 15.19
N PHE A 127 0.74 -5.14 14.16
CA PHE A 127 -0.38 -5.48 13.31
C PHE A 127 -0.98 -6.83 13.71
N ASP A 128 -2.30 -6.85 13.86
CA ASP A 128 -3.06 -8.09 14.11
C ASP A 128 -3.24 -8.88 12.82
N ILE A 129 -3.33 -8.16 11.70
CA ILE A 129 -3.57 -8.73 10.38
C ILE A 129 -2.65 -8.09 9.35
N ILE A 130 -2.14 -8.89 8.42
CA ILE A 130 -1.42 -8.43 7.24
C ILE A 130 -1.98 -9.22 6.05
N VAL A 131 -2.45 -8.50 5.03
CA VAL A 131 -2.99 -9.09 3.80
C VAL A 131 -2.30 -8.48 2.59
N GLY A 132 -1.75 -9.34 1.73
CA GLY A 132 -1.15 -8.96 0.45
C GLY A 132 -2.00 -9.35 -0.75
N ASP A 133 -1.65 -8.82 -1.94
CA ASP A 133 -2.32 -9.10 -3.22
C ASP A 133 -2.33 -10.60 -3.57
N ASP A 134 -1.28 -11.34 -3.20
CA ASP A 134 -1.17 -12.78 -3.43
C ASP A 134 -2.14 -13.63 -2.58
N GLU A 135 -2.86 -13.03 -1.68
CA GLU A 135 -3.79 -13.69 -0.77
C GLU A 135 -5.26 -13.46 -1.12
N VAL A 136 -5.56 -12.65 -2.13
CA VAL A 136 -6.91 -12.29 -2.58
C VAL A 136 -7.10 -12.49 -4.06
N ARG A 137 -8.33 -12.38 -4.55
CA ARG A 137 -8.61 -12.48 -5.98
C ARG A 137 -8.30 -11.18 -6.72
N HIS A 138 -8.61 -10.05 -6.09
CA HIS A 138 -8.42 -8.73 -6.68
C HIS A 138 -7.85 -7.80 -5.61
N GLY A 139 -6.71 -7.19 -5.93
CA GLY A 139 -6.15 -6.12 -5.11
C GLY A 139 -6.91 -4.79 -5.26
N LYS A 140 -6.52 -3.78 -4.50
CA LYS A 140 -7.10 -2.43 -4.58
C LYS A 140 -7.06 -1.91 -6.03
N PRO A 141 -8.13 -1.32 -6.54
CA PRO A 141 -9.28 -0.69 -5.86
C PRO A 141 -10.47 -1.61 -5.54
N TRP A 142 -10.30 -2.91 -5.52
CA TRP A 142 -11.29 -3.85 -5.02
C TRP A 142 -11.18 -3.98 -3.51
N PRO A 143 -12.27 -4.34 -2.80
CA PRO A 143 -12.28 -4.39 -1.34
C PRO A 143 -11.69 -5.67 -0.76
N ASP A 144 -11.26 -6.62 -1.59
CA ASP A 144 -11.00 -8.02 -1.21
C ASP A 144 -9.96 -8.13 -0.09
N GLU A 145 -8.91 -7.29 -0.09
CA GLU A 145 -7.88 -7.28 0.96
C GLU A 145 -8.47 -6.82 2.30
N ILE A 146 -9.33 -5.78 2.29
CA ILE A 146 -10.00 -5.26 3.49
C ILE A 146 -10.98 -6.30 4.01
N LEU A 147 -11.84 -6.86 3.13
CA LEU A 147 -12.81 -7.90 3.52
C LEU A 147 -12.13 -9.17 4.06
N LYS A 148 -10.97 -9.52 3.51
CA LYS A 148 -10.17 -10.61 4.06
C LYS A 148 -9.61 -10.26 5.43
N ALA A 149 -9.13 -9.04 5.62
CA ALA A 149 -8.64 -8.57 6.91
C ALA A 149 -9.76 -8.58 7.96
N GLU A 150 -10.96 -8.12 7.63
CA GLU A 150 -12.16 -8.18 8.48
C GLU A 150 -12.50 -9.60 8.92
N LYS A 151 -12.47 -10.52 7.95
CA LYS A 151 -12.73 -11.95 8.23
C LYS A 151 -11.71 -12.53 9.21
N LEU A 152 -10.44 -12.20 9.07
CA LEU A 152 -9.36 -12.66 9.94
C LEU A 152 -9.42 -12.01 11.33
N ALA A 153 -9.82 -10.74 11.38
CA ALA A 153 -9.98 -9.96 12.62
C ALA A 153 -11.25 -10.35 13.40
N HIS A 154 -12.20 -11.03 12.75
CA HIS A 154 -13.57 -11.19 13.25
C HIS A 154 -14.24 -9.85 13.62
N HIS A 155 -13.88 -8.77 12.88
CA HIS A 155 -14.33 -7.41 13.11
C HIS A 155 -14.30 -6.61 11.81
N ASN A 156 -15.32 -5.76 11.58
CA ASN A 156 -15.33 -4.88 10.42
C ASN A 156 -14.27 -3.79 10.55
N ALA A 157 -13.71 -3.36 9.43
CA ALA A 157 -12.81 -2.21 9.41
C ALA A 157 -13.61 -0.91 9.58
N ASP A 158 -13.25 -0.11 10.57
CA ASP A 158 -13.84 1.22 10.73
C ASP A 158 -13.20 2.21 9.76
N TYR A 159 -11.90 2.05 9.48
CA TYR A 159 -11.15 2.97 8.64
C TYR A 159 -10.21 2.25 7.68
N MET A 160 -10.14 2.76 6.44
CA MET A 160 -9.05 2.53 5.50
C MET A 160 -8.22 3.79 5.37
N VAL A 161 -6.92 3.68 5.64
CA VAL A 161 -5.96 4.79 5.61
C VAL A 161 -4.94 4.52 4.50
N GLY A 162 -4.84 5.41 3.51
CA GLY A 162 -3.92 5.26 2.40
C GLY A 162 -3.64 6.57 1.67
N ASP A 163 -2.65 6.59 0.77
CA ASP A 163 -2.20 7.77 0.04
C ASP A 163 -2.73 7.83 -1.40
N SER A 164 -3.34 6.74 -1.88
CA SER A 164 -3.77 6.60 -3.26
C SER A 164 -5.29 6.66 -3.45
N PRO A 165 -5.79 6.99 -4.65
CA PRO A 165 -7.21 6.88 -4.97
C PRO A 165 -7.72 5.44 -4.84
N TYR A 166 -6.87 4.44 -5.03
CA TYR A 166 -7.24 3.03 -4.95
C TYR A 166 -7.59 2.59 -3.54
N ASP A 167 -6.94 3.17 -2.53
CA ASP A 167 -7.25 2.95 -1.10
C ASP A 167 -8.63 3.48 -0.75
N ILE A 168 -8.92 4.71 -1.21
CA ILE A 168 -10.22 5.36 -0.98
C ILE A 168 -11.34 4.54 -1.65
N MET A 169 -11.13 4.11 -2.90
CA MET A 169 -12.09 3.29 -3.62
C MET A 169 -12.32 1.94 -2.95
N ALA A 170 -11.26 1.26 -2.51
CA ALA A 170 -11.35 -0.02 -1.79
C ALA A 170 -12.09 0.14 -0.45
N GLY A 171 -11.73 1.15 0.35
CA GLY A 171 -12.39 1.44 1.62
C GLY A 171 -13.88 1.71 1.46
N LYS A 172 -14.27 2.51 0.47
CA LYS A 172 -15.71 2.76 0.17
C LYS A 172 -16.46 1.50 -0.21
N LYS A 173 -15.86 0.64 -1.04
CA LYS A 173 -16.46 -0.64 -1.42
C LYS A 173 -16.58 -1.60 -0.23
N ALA A 174 -15.63 -1.55 0.69
CA ALA A 174 -15.68 -2.29 1.96
C ALA A 174 -16.63 -1.64 2.99
N LYS A 175 -17.18 -0.44 2.70
CA LYS A 175 -18.09 0.32 3.57
C LYS A 175 -17.44 0.82 4.87
N CYS A 176 -16.12 0.99 4.90
CA CYS A 176 -15.43 1.67 5.99
C CYS A 176 -15.18 3.14 5.67
N LYS A 177 -14.97 3.97 6.68
CA LYS A 177 -14.53 5.37 6.50
C LYS A 177 -13.15 5.40 5.87
N THR A 178 -12.88 6.41 5.05
CA THR A 178 -11.64 6.54 4.28
C THR A 178 -10.85 7.77 4.68
N ILE A 179 -9.57 7.59 4.96
CA ILE A 179 -8.65 8.66 5.35
C ILE A 179 -7.50 8.70 4.34
N ALA A 180 -7.49 9.74 3.51
CA ALA A 180 -6.40 9.98 2.58
C ALA A 180 -5.24 10.68 3.28
N VAL A 181 -4.00 10.19 3.10
CA VAL A 181 -2.78 10.84 3.58
C VAL A 181 -2.02 11.47 2.40
N LEU A 182 -1.44 12.65 2.62
CA LEU A 182 -0.71 13.41 1.58
C LEU A 182 0.80 13.11 1.66
N THR A 183 1.17 11.85 1.84
CA THR A 183 2.57 11.40 1.90
C THR A 183 3.04 10.77 0.60
N GLY A 184 2.11 10.35 -0.27
CA GLY A 184 2.38 9.82 -1.60
C GLY A 184 2.34 10.89 -2.69
N ASP A 185 2.43 10.44 -3.94
CA ASP A 185 2.55 11.30 -5.13
C ASP A 185 1.24 11.88 -5.64
N TYR A 186 0.11 11.35 -5.18
CA TYR A 186 -1.19 11.84 -5.60
C TYR A 186 -1.51 13.20 -4.99
N SER A 187 -1.83 14.16 -5.84
CA SER A 187 -2.22 15.50 -5.40
C SER A 187 -3.50 15.47 -4.54
N ARG A 188 -3.61 16.43 -3.61
CA ARG A 188 -4.85 16.62 -2.83
C ARG A 188 -6.09 16.74 -3.73
N LYS A 189 -5.96 17.37 -4.92
CA LYS A 189 -7.04 17.49 -5.89
C LYS A 189 -7.49 16.12 -6.37
N ARG A 190 -6.53 15.27 -6.80
CA ARG A 190 -6.83 13.92 -7.29
C ARG A 190 -7.48 13.04 -6.21
N LEU A 191 -6.97 13.08 -4.98
CA LEU A 191 -7.56 12.33 -3.87
C LEU A 191 -8.97 12.81 -3.52
N LYS A 192 -9.26 14.12 -3.62
CA LYS A 192 -10.60 14.67 -3.40
C LYS A 192 -11.64 14.19 -4.40
N GLU A 193 -11.25 13.84 -5.62
CA GLU A 193 -12.15 13.31 -6.65
C GLU A 193 -12.81 12.00 -6.18
N GLU A 194 -12.10 11.20 -5.38
CA GLU A 194 -12.65 9.98 -4.77
C GLU A 194 -13.49 10.24 -3.51
N LYS A 195 -13.62 11.51 -3.08
CA LYS A 195 -14.43 11.94 -1.93
C LYS A 195 -14.14 11.14 -0.65
N PRO A 196 -12.87 11.11 -0.16
CA PRO A 196 -12.56 10.49 1.12
C PRO A 196 -13.27 11.22 2.27
N ASP A 197 -13.53 10.52 3.37
CA ASP A 197 -14.15 11.12 4.56
C ASP A 197 -13.22 12.16 5.20
N TYR A 198 -11.90 11.88 5.20
CA TYR A 198 -10.88 12.79 5.70
C TYR A 198 -9.67 12.86 4.77
N ILE A 199 -8.99 14.03 4.77
CA ILE A 199 -7.68 14.21 4.13
C ILE A 199 -6.73 14.83 5.14
N ILE A 200 -5.70 14.11 5.52
CA ILE A 200 -4.67 14.54 6.48
C ILE A 200 -3.31 14.71 5.81
N LYS A 201 -2.47 15.59 6.36
CA LYS A 201 -1.14 15.84 5.82
C LYS A 201 -0.22 14.61 5.96
N ASN A 202 -0.31 13.93 7.08
CA ASN A 202 0.46 12.74 7.43
C ASN A 202 -0.17 12.04 8.65
N LEU A 203 0.31 10.85 8.98
CA LEU A 203 -0.26 10.03 10.05
C LEU A 203 -0.17 10.65 11.46
N LYS A 204 0.67 11.66 11.69
CA LYS A 204 0.69 12.39 12.98
C LYS A 204 -0.68 12.98 13.33
N LYS A 205 -1.51 13.28 12.31
CA LYS A 205 -2.85 13.84 12.49
C LYS A 205 -3.94 12.77 12.68
N LEU A 206 -3.62 11.50 12.51
CA LEU A 206 -4.60 10.43 12.57
C LEU A 206 -5.28 10.29 13.96
N PRO A 207 -4.56 10.31 15.10
CA PRO A 207 -5.21 10.19 16.41
C PRO A 207 -6.23 11.31 16.69
N GLU A 208 -6.00 12.51 16.16
CA GLU A 208 -6.93 13.65 16.30
C GLU A 208 -8.22 13.40 15.50
N VAL A 209 -8.10 12.87 14.28
CA VAL A 209 -9.26 12.55 13.42
C VAL A 209 -10.12 11.46 14.07
N LEU A 210 -9.48 10.41 14.60
CA LEU A 210 -10.19 9.27 15.21
C LEU A 210 -10.95 9.64 16.50
N LYS A 211 -10.51 10.67 17.24
CA LYS A 211 -11.21 11.17 18.43
C LYS A 211 -12.45 11.99 18.10
N ASN A 212 -12.50 12.58 16.90
CA ASN A 212 -13.55 13.52 16.50
C ASN A 212 -14.53 12.92 15.47
N GLY A 213 -14.32 11.69 15.04
CA GLY A 213 -15.11 10.99 14.02
C GLY A 213 -15.82 9.76 14.55
#